data_5ac976e06471e49c1cda55b7dcde8dc9
#
_entry.id   5ac976e06471e49c1cda55b7dcde8dc9
#
_cell.length_a   1.000
_cell.length_b   1.000
_cell.length_c   1.000
_cell.angle_alpha   90.00
_cell.angle_beta   90.00
_cell.angle_gamma   90.00
#
_symmetry.space_group_name_H-M   'P 1'
#
loop_
_entity.id
_entity.type
_entity.pdbx_description
1 polymer ?
#
loop_
_entity_poly.entity_id
_entity_poly.type
_entity_poly.pdbx_seq_one_letter_code
_entity_poly.pdbx_strand_id
1 'polypeptide(L)'
;MQKNVPLRANINQSVCRWCFDEISIEELCKLAMEIGLVGIDLLGPSDWPVLKKYGLQSTMCNGAEISLEKGWNNKVYHSELLNNYREMIPLVAKAGYKNLICFSGNRAGLDDETGLQNCADGLKQVMSLAEKGKVTIVMELLNSKIDHIDYQCDRTHWGVELVKKVDSDNFVLSFKNIYLKD
;
A
#
# COMPACT_ATOMS: atom_id res chain seq x y z
N MET A 1 -5.18 -22.79 30.93
CA MET A 1 -5.37 -23.32 29.57
C MET A 1 -6.29 -22.38 28.82
N GLN A 2 -5.73 -21.55 27.92
CA GLN A 2 -6.55 -20.78 26.99
C GLN A 2 -7.20 -21.75 26.00
N LYS A 3 -8.54 -21.73 25.92
CA LYS A 3 -9.26 -22.49 24.90
C LYS A 3 -8.92 -21.88 23.54
N ASN A 4 -8.22 -22.63 22.68
CA ASN A 4 -8.10 -22.27 21.27
C ASN A 4 -9.50 -22.15 20.68
N VAL A 5 -9.94 -20.93 20.45
CA VAL A 5 -11.17 -20.68 19.66
C VAL A 5 -10.78 -20.88 18.20
N PRO A 6 -11.36 -21.85 17.50
CA PRO A 6 -11.04 -22.04 16.09
C PRO A 6 -11.46 -20.77 15.33
N LEU A 7 -10.50 -20.09 14.71
CA LEU A 7 -10.76 -18.99 13.80
C LEU A 7 -11.65 -19.52 12.67
N ARG A 8 -12.76 -18.86 12.39
CA ARG A 8 -13.70 -19.25 11.32
C ARG A 8 -13.13 -19.06 9.91
N ALA A 9 -11.86 -18.68 9.77
CA ALA A 9 -11.06 -18.54 8.54
C ALA A 9 -11.72 -17.70 7.42
N ASN A 10 -12.61 -16.78 7.76
CA ASN A 10 -13.29 -15.90 6.80
C ASN A 10 -12.66 -14.51 6.68
N ILE A 11 -11.62 -14.23 7.47
CA ILE A 11 -10.81 -12.99 7.39
C ILE A 11 -9.35 -13.40 7.38
N ASN A 12 -8.64 -13.01 6.32
CA ASN A 12 -7.18 -13.11 6.25
C ASN A 12 -6.58 -11.90 6.96
N GLN A 13 -5.65 -12.15 7.88
CA GLN A 13 -4.99 -11.09 8.64
C GLN A 13 -3.50 -11.06 8.32
N SER A 14 -2.92 -9.87 8.32
CA SER A 14 -1.51 -9.61 8.15
C SER A 14 -1.02 -8.60 9.18
N VAL A 15 0.28 -8.39 9.24
CA VAL A 15 0.92 -7.43 10.13
C VAL A 15 1.89 -6.56 9.34
N CYS A 16 1.98 -5.27 9.70
CA CYS A 16 2.94 -4.35 9.08
C CYS A 16 4.35 -4.59 9.60
N ARG A 17 5.34 -4.67 8.70
CA ARG A 17 6.75 -4.89 9.05
C ARG A 17 7.30 -3.82 9.98
N TRP A 18 7.04 -2.56 9.70
CA TRP A 18 7.58 -1.43 10.46
C TRP A 18 7.13 -1.38 11.93
N CYS A 19 6.06 -2.09 12.29
CA CYS A 19 5.63 -2.21 13.70
C CYS A 19 6.55 -3.15 14.52
N PHE A 20 7.47 -3.87 13.87
CA PHE A 20 8.30 -4.93 14.48
C PHE A 20 9.74 -4.85 14.01
N ASP A 21 10.28 -3.64 13.88
CA ASP A 21 11.65 -3.41 13.40
C ASP A 21 12.74 -3.97 14.34
N GLU A 22 12.39 -4.17 15.61
CA GLU A 22 13.26 -4.72 16.65
C GLU A 22 13.61 -6.22 16.42
N ILE A 23 12.80 -6.95 15.65
CA ILE A 23 13.02 -8.38 15.40
C ILE A 23 13.35 -8.64 13.92
N SER A 24 14.06 -9.73 13.66
CA SER A 24 14.40 -10.11 12.29
C SER A 24 13.15 -10.50 11.49
N ILE A 25 13.21 -10.35 10.16
CA ILE A 25 12.10 -10.77 9.28
C ILE A 25 11.82 -12.28 9.42
N GLU A 26 12.85 -13.11 9.63
CA GLU A 26 12.67 -14.53 9.85
C GLU A 26 11.93 -14.85 11.16
N GLU A 27 12.24 -14.12 12.21
CA GLU A 27 11.54 -14.27 13.50
C GLU A 27 10.09 -13.81 13.40
N LEU A 28 9.84 -12.66 12.76
CA LEU A 28 8.48 -12.18 12.50
C LEU A 28 7.68 -13.19 11.67
N CYS A 29 8.29 -13.82 10.66
CA CYS A 29 7.63 -14.87 9.88
C CYS A 29 7.23 -16.08 10.74
N LYS A 30 8.09 -16.52 11.64
CA LYS A 30 7.80 -17.64 12.57
C LYS A 30 6.61 -17.30 13.47
N LEU A 31 6.63 -16.11 14.09
CA LEU A 31 5.56 -15.64 14.95
C LEU A 31 4.23 -15.47 14.18
N ALA A 32 4.30 -14.91 12.96
CA ALA A 32 3.14 -14.74 12.09
C ALA A 32 2.48 -16.09 11.77
N MET A 33 3.27 -17.11 11.44
CA MET A 33 2.76 -18.47 11.21
C MET A 33 2.15 -19.09 12.46
N GLU A 34 2.80 -18.92 13.62
CA GLU A 34 2.34 -19.49 14.88
C GLU A 34 0.97 -18.96 15.29
N ILE A 35 0.69 -17.69 15.05
CA ILE A 35 -0.61 -17.06 15.36
C ILE A 35 -1.61 -17.10 14.21
N GLY A 36 -1.25 -17.69 13.06
CA GLY A 36 -2.15 -17.92 11.93
C GLY A 36 -2.33 -16.71 10.99
N LEU A 37 -1.38 -15.77 10.92
CA LEU A 37 -1.38 -14.73 9.91
C LEU A 37 -1.07 -15.30 8.52
N VAL A 38 -1.61 -14.67 7.49
CA VAL A 38 -1.38 -15.07 6.09
C VAL A 38 -0.23 -14.32 5.44
N GLY A 39 0.23 -13.21 6.04
CA GLY A 39 1.28 -12.40 5.43
C GLY A 39 1.80 -11.28 6.31
N ILE A 40 2.77 -10.57 5.73
CA ILE A 40 3.38 -9.38 6.31
C ILE A 40 3.31 -8.27 5.26
N ASP A 41 2.88 -7.10 5.68
CA ASP A 41 2.68 -5.93 4.81
C ASP A 41 3.94 -5.06 4.73
N LEU A 42 4.02 -4.29 3.66
CA LEU A 42 5.04 -3.29 3.39
C LEU A 42 6.44 -3.90 3.30
N LEU A 43 6.52 -4.95 2.47
CA LEU A 43 7.77 -5.63 2.13
C LEU A 43 8.05 -5.54 0.63
N GLY A 44 9.32 -5.30 0.32
CA GLY A 44 9.85 -5.24 -1.04
C GLY A 44 10.51 -6.53 -1.52
N PRO A 45 11.09 -6.53 -2.74
CA PRO A 45 11.68 -7.71 -3.37
C PRO A 45 12.77 -8.41 -2.58
N SER A 46 13.52 -7.68 -1.74
CA SER A 46 14.59 -8.23 -0.90
C SER A 46 14.07 -9.23 0.15
N ASP A 47 12.86 -9.01 0.66
CA ASP A 47 12.28 -9.78 1.75
C ASP A 47 11.36 -10.92 1.28
N TRP A 48 10.85 -10.83 0.05
CA TRP A 48 9.93 -11.83 -0.50
C TRP A 48 10.44 -13.28 -0.48
N PRO A 49 11.75 -13.57 -0.71
CA PRO A 49 12.26 -14.94 -0.58
C PRO A 49 12.05 -15.52 0.81
N VAL A 50 12.19 -14.69 1.86
CA VAL A 50 12.00 -15.13 3.25
C VAL A 50 10.52 -15.45 3.49
N LEU A 51 9.59 -14.59 3.05
CA LEU A 51 8.16 -14.85 3.18
C LEU A 51 7.78 -16.18 2.51
N LYS A 52 8.27 -16.41 1.29
CA LYS A 52 7.99 -17.64 0.53
C LYS A 52 8.49 -18.90 1.25
N LYS A 53 9.66 -18.83 1.91
CA LYS A 53 10.22 -19.93 2.74
C LYS A 53 9.24 -20.35 3.83
N TYR A 54 8.48 -19.40 4.40
CA TYR A 54 7.51 -19.63 5.47
C TYR A 54 6.07 -19.76 4.98
N GLY A 55 5.83 -19.76 3.66
CA GLY A 55 4.47 -19.84 3.10
C GLY A 55 3.60 -18.60 3.32
N LEU A 56 4.23 -17.48 3.69
CA LEU A 56 3.57 -16.19 3.89
C LEU A 56 3.58 -15.34 2.60
N GLN A 57 2.70 -14.35 2.55
CA GLN A 57 2.58 -13.42 1.44
C GLN A 57 2.99 -12.00 1.86
N SER A 58 3.51 -11.21 0.90
CA SER A 58 3.47 -9.76 1.01
C SER A 58 2.07 -9.30 0.60
N THR A 59 1.20 -9.09 1.57
CA THR A 59 -0.21 -8.76 1.32
C THR A 59 -0.36 -7.32 0.84
N MET A 60 0.60 -6.47 1.16
CA MET A 60 0.83 -5.15 0.59
C MET A 60 2.33 -5.01 0.27
N CYS A 61 2.68 -4.91 -1.00
CA CYS A 61 4.06 -4.66 -1.44
C CYS A 61 4.37 -3.16 -1.41
N ASN A 62 5.64 -2.83 -1.17
CA ASN A 62 6.18 -1.47 -1.29
C ASN A 62 7.45 -1.44 -2.13
N GLY A 63 8.07 -0.26 -2.28
CA GLY A 63 9.35 -0.04 -2.94
C GLY A 63 9.25 0.65 -4.31
N ALA A 64 8.05 1.08 -4.72
CA ALA A 64 7.86 1.93 -5.89
C ALA A 64 7.69 3.41 -5.51
N GLU A 65 7.27 3.68 -4.30
CA GLU A 65 7.11 5.02 -3.75
C GLU A 65 8.46 5.71 -3.53
N ILE A 66 8.49 7.05 -3.64
CA ILE A 66 9.67 7.86 -3.27
C ILE A 66 9.68 8.05 -1.76
N SER A 67 8.60 8.58 -1.22
CA SER A 67 8.31 8.69 0.19
C SER A 67 6.83 8.97 0.40
N LEU A 68 6.40 9.00 1.65
CA LEU A 68 5.04 9.35 2.02
C LEU A 68 4.69 10.79 1.63
N GLU A 69 5.65 11.71 1.71
CA GLU A 69 5.47 13.15 1.43
C GLU A 69 5.56 13.47 -0.06
N LYS A 70 6.38 12.69 -0.81
CA LYS A 70 6.67 12.91 -2.24
C LYS A 70 5.87 11.93 -3.08
N GLY A 71 4.61 12.28 -3.34
CA GLY A 71 3.67 11.39 -4.01
C GLY A 71 3.10 11.95 -5.32
N TRP A 72 2.03 11.31 -5.74
CA TRP A 72 1.41 11.54 -7.05
C TRP A 72 0.71 12.90 -7.21
N ASN A 73 0.43 13.62 -6.11
CA ASN A 73 -0.21 14.94 -6.16
C ASN A 73 0.67 16.04 -6.76
N ASN A 74 1.97 15.82 -6.84
CA ASN A 74 2.92 16.80 -7.37
C ASN A 74 3.63 16.28 -8.62
N LYS A 75 3.38 16.93 -9.76
CA LYS A 75 3.91 16.52 -11.08
C LYS A 75 5.44 16.49 -11.15
N VAL A 76 6.14 17.18 -10.26
CA VAL A 76 7.61 17.16 -10.22
C VAL A 76 8.16 15.75 -9.92
N TYR A 77 7.39 14.91 -9.21
CA TYR A 77 7.77 13.54 -8.86
C TYR A 77 7.30 12.49 -9.87
N HIS A 78 6.45 12.86 -10.85
CA HIS A 78 5.85 11.89 -11.76
C HIS A 78 6.88 11.09 -12.56
N SER A 79 7.96 11.74 -13.04
CA SER A 79 8.99 11.04 -13.84
C SER A 79 9.62 9.89 -13.04
N GLU A 80 10.00 10.14 -11.80
CA GLU A 80 10.62 9.16 -10.91
C GLU A 80 9.61 8.09 -10.51
N LEU A 81 8.42 8.49 -10.06
CA LEU A 81 7.34 7.55 -9.69
C LEU A 81 6.98 6.63 -10.86
N LEU A 82 6.82 7.18 -12.07
CA LEU A 82 6.50 6.38 -13.25
C LEU A 82 7.56 5.32 -13.54
N ASN A 83 8.83 5.66 -13.41
CA ASN A 83 9.92 4.71 -13.60
C ASN A 83 9.88 3.61 -12.53
N ASN A 84 9.77 3.99 -11.26
CA ASN A 84 9.71 3.04 -10.14
C ASN A 84 8.52 2.08 -10.25
N TYR A 85 7.31 2.59 -10.56
CA TYR A 85 6.13 1.74 -10.70
C TYR A 85 6.20 0.83 -11.93
N ARG A 86 6.78 1.30 -13.05
CA ARG A 86 7.00 0.46 -14.24
C ARG A 86 7.96 -0.69 -13.98
N GLU A 87 8.93 -0.51 -13.10
CA GLU A 87 9.85 -1.56 -12.67
C GLU A 87 9.21 -2.50 -11.62
N MET A 88 8.51 -1.95 -10.64
CA MET A 88 7.98 -2.72 -9.52
C MET A 88 6.76 -3.55 -9.88
N ILE A 89 5.82 -3.06 -10.69
CA ILE A 89 4.59 -3.78 -11.06
C ILE A 89 4.91 -5.17 -11.64
N PRO A 90 5.84 -5.33 -12.62
CA PRO A 90 6.22 -6.64 -13.12
C PRO A 90 6.86 -7.55 -12.06
N LEU A 91 7.60 -6.99 -11.10
CA LEU A 91 8.21 -7.76 -10.01
C LEU A 91 7.15 -8.32 -9.06
N VAL A 92 6.17 -7.49 -8.67
CA VAL A 92 5.02 -7.89 -7.85
C VAL A 92 4.23 -9.01 -8.55
N ALA A 93 3.90 -8.83 -9.83
CA ALA A 93 3.21 -9.82 -10.64
C ALA A 93 3.98 -11.14 -10.72
N LYS A 94 5.28 -11.09 -11.03
CA LYS A 94 6.17 -12.27 -11.11
C LYS A 94 6.30 -12.99 -9.77
N ALA A 95 6.30 -12.26 -8.67
CA ALA A 95 6.33 -12.83 -7.33
C ALA A 95 5.01 -13.54 -6.94
N GLY A 96 3.92 -13.28 -7.67
CA GLY A 96 2.59 -13.81 -7.39
C GLY A 96 1.81 -12.99 -6.34
N TYR A 97 2.28 -11.79 -6.03
CA TYR A 97 1.60 -10.85 -5.15
C TYR A 97 0.63 -9.95 -5.93
N LYS A 98 -0.25 -9.25 -5.21
CA LYS A 98 -1.38 -8.55 -5.85
C LYS A 98 -1.41 -7.05 -5.60
N ASN A 99 -1.00 -6.61 -4.42
CA ASN A 99 -1.20 -5.24 -3.99
C ASN A 99 0.13 -4.50 -3.92
N LEU A 100 0.16 -3.29 -4.48
CA LEU A 100 1.30 -2.38 -4.43
C LEU A 100 0.83 -1.03 -3.91
N ILE A 101 1.41 -0.59 -2.79
CA ILE A 101 1.04 0.67 -2.14
C ILE A 101 1.43 1.88 -2.97
N CYS A 102 0.64 2.96 -2.86
CA CYS A 102 1.03 4.29 -3.33
C CYS A 102 0.56 5.38 -2.38
N PHE A 103 1.22 6.54 -2.45
CA PHE A 103 0.93 7.71 -1.63
C PHE A 103 0.58 8.91 -2.49
N SER A 104 -0.37 9.71 -2.02
CA SER A 104 -0.71 10.97 -2.68
C SER A 104 0.41 12.00 -2.56
N GLY A 105 1.13 11.99 -1.45
CA GLY A 105 2.08 13.04 -1.07
C GLY A 105 1.44 14.13 -0.20
N ASN A 106 2.28 15.02 0.30
CA ASN A 106 1.85 16.19 1.05
C ASN A 106 1.32 17.27 0.10
N ARG A 107 0.37 18.07 0.59
CA ARG A 107 -0.23 19.19 -0.18
C ARG A 107 0.80 20.21 -0.61
N ALA A 108 1.68 20.61 0.30
CA ALA A 108 2.67 21.67 0.06
C ALA A 108 2.04 22.93 -0.57
N GLY A 109 0.83 23.28 -0.09
CA GLY A 109 0.06 24.42 -0.58
C GLY A 109 -0.84 24.14 -1.80
N LEU A 110 -0.86 22.93 -2.36
CA LEU A 110 -1.81 22.54 -3.41
C LEU A 110 -3.23 22.45 -2.86
N ASP A 111 -4.20 22.94 -3.63
CA ASP A 111 -5.61 22.70 -3.36
C ASP A 111 -6.02 21.25 -3.69
N ASP A 112 -7.20 20.86 -3.19
CA ASP A 112 -7.68 19.49 -3.33
C ASP A 112 -7.93 19.07 -4.79
N GLU A 113 -8.45 19.97 -5.64
CA GLU A 113 -8.76 19.64 -7.04
C GLU A 113 -7.47 19.49 -7.87
N THR A 114 -6.52 20.38 -7.68
CA THR A 114 -5.22 20.31 -8.34
C THR A 114 -4.47 19.04 -7.94
N GLY A 115 -4.41 18.73 -6.63
CA GLY A 115 -3.79 17.52 -6.14
C GLY A 115 -4.45 16.24 -6.67
N LEU A 116 -5.79 16.23 -6.71
CA LEU A 116 -6.59 15.14 -7.25
C LEU A 116 -6.30 14.90 -8.74
N GLN A 117 -6.31 15.98 -9.54
CA GLN A 117 -6.06 15.89 -10.98
C GLN A 117 -4.63 15.41 -11.27
N ASN A 118 -3.65 15.93 -10.53
CA ASN A 118 -2.26 15.50 -10.67
C ASN A 118 -2.10 14.01 -10.34
N CYS A 119 -2.68 13.52 -9.23
CA CYS A 119 -2.67 12.11 -8.90
C CYS A 119 -3.26 11.25 -10.03
N ALA A 120 -4.43 11.63 -10.53
CA ALA A 120 -5.09 10.88 -11.60
C ALA A 120 -4.26 10.87 -12.89
N ASP A 121 -3.69 12.01 -13.29
CA ASP A 121 -2.85 12.14 -14.51
C ASP A 121 -1.60 11.24 -14.43
N GLY A 122 -1.01 11.13 -13.26
CA GLY A 122 0.18 10.29 -13.05
C GLY A 122 -0.18 8.81 -13.01
N LEU A 123 -1.14 8.42 -12.17
CA LEU A 123 -1.55 7.03 -11.95
C LEU A 123 -2.06 6.36 -13.23
N LYS A 124 -2.88 7.06 -14.03
CA LYS A 124 -3.38 6.53 -15.32
C LYS A 124 -2.28 6.00 -16.23
N GLN A 125 -1.08 6.55 -16.18
CA GLN A 125 0.03 6.15 -17.04
C GLN A 125 0.64 4.79 -16.68
N VAL A 126 0.30 4.22 -15.52
CA VAL A 126 0.76 2.91 -15.08
C VAL A 126 -0.36 1.87 -15.01
N MET A 127 -1.63 2.28 -15.15
CA MET A 127 -2.78 1.39 -15.01
C MET A 127 -2.79 0.25 -16.03
N SER A 128 -2.52 0.52 -17.29
CA SER A 128 -2.46 -0.55 -18.31
C SER A 128 -1.43 -1.64 -17.98
N LEU A 129 -0.31 -1.26 -17.35
CA LEU A 129 0.69 -2.22 -16.87
C LEU A 129 0.21 -2.99 -15.64
N ALA A 130 -0.44 -2.32 -14.71
CA ALA A 130 -1.03 -2.92 -13.51
C ALA A 130 -2.12 -3.94 -13.88
N GLU A 131 -3.03 -3.57 -14.76
CA GLU A 131 -4.10 -4.44 -15.29
C GLU A 131 -3.53 -5.69 -15.97
N LYS A 132 -2.57 -5.51 -16.88
CA LYS A 132 -1.89 -6.62 -17.55
C LYS A 132 -1.18 -7.55 -16.58
N GLY A 133 -0.56 -6.99 -15.53
CA GLY A 133 0.11 -7.73 -14.47
C GLY A 133 -0.84 -8.32 -13.43
N LYS A 134 -2.14 -7.95 -13.44
CA LYS A 134 -3.11 -8.26 -12.39
C LYS A 134 -2.65 -7.79 -11.01
N VAL A 135 -1.98 -6.63 -10.98
CA VAL A 135 -1.53 -5.95 -9.77
C VAL A 135 -2.48 -4.81 -9.48
N THR A 136 -2.94 -4.71 -8.25
CA THR A 136 -3.77 -3.61 -7.78
C THR A 136 -2.89 -2.55 -7.12
N ILE A 137 -2.96 -1.32 -7.60
CA ILE A 137 -2.33 -0.17 -6.96
C ILE A 137 -3.27 0.35 -5.90
N VAL A 138 -2.76 0.48 -4.68
CA VAL A 138 -3.56 0.80 -3.49
C VAL A 138 -3.12 2.14 -2.94
N MET A 139 -3.99 3.16 -3.05
CA MET A 139 -3.77 4.48 -2.45
C MET A 139 -4.02 4.42 -0.95
N GLU A 140 -3.04 4.85 -0.18
CA GLU A 140 -3.19 4.91 1.27
C GLU A 140 -3.91 6.17 1.72
N LEU A 141 -4.95 5.97 2.57
CA LEU A 141 -5.64 7.04 3.28
C LEU A 141 -4.95 7.25 4.63
N LEU A 142 -4.44 8.46 4.90
CA LEU A 142 -3.72 8.75 6.13
C LEU A 142 -4.40 9.82 6.97
N ASN A 143 -4.14 9.80 8.28
CA ASN A 143 -4.69 10.75 9.23
C ASN A 143 -3.91 12.07 9.21
N SER A 144 -4.46 13.09 8.55
CA SER A 144 -3.86 14.44 8.51
C SER A 144 -4.08 15.27 9.77
N LYS A 145 -4.89 14.80 10.71
CA LYS A 145 -5.19 15.56 11.93
C LYS A 145 -4.10 15.47 12.99
N ILE A 146 -3.34 14.38 13.01
CA ILE A 146 -2.36 14.09 14.06
C ILE A 146 -1.01 13.69 13.46
N ASP A 147 -0.98 12.59 12.68
CA ASP A 147 0.29 11.94 12.30
C ASP A 147 0.89 12.46 10.99
N HIS A 148 0.04 12.86 10.03
CA HIS A 148 0.45 13.23 8.67
C HIS A 148 -0.20 14.55 8.23
N ILE A 149 0.05 15.63 8.99
CA ILE A 149 -0.71 16.90 8.98
C ILE A 149 -0.96 17.49 7.59
N ASP A 150 -0.05 17.34 6.65
CA ASP A 150 -0.16 17.93 5.30
C ASP A 150 -0.50 16.91 4.21
N TYR A 151 -0.80 15.65 4.58
CA TYR A 151 -1.07 14.61 3.59
C TYR A 151 -2.34 14.89 2.78
N GLN A 152 -2.29 14.67 1.46
CA GLN A 152 -3.38 15.06 0.54
C GLN A 152 -4.58 14.10 0.63
N CYS A 153 -4.35 12.78 0.54
CA CYS A 153 -5.40 11.76 0.58
C CYS A 153 -5.78 11.44 2.04
N ASP A 154 -6.38 12.42 2.73
CA ASP A 154 -6.71 12.35 4.16
C ASP A 154 -8.20 12.11 4.43
N ARG A 155 -9.04 12.16 3.38
CA ARG A 155 -10.50 12.00 3.48
C ARG A 155 -11.02 10.99 2.49
N THR A 156 -11.91 10.11 2.94
CA THR A 156 -12.52 9.08 2.09
C THR A 156 -13.17 9.67 0.84
N HIS A 157 -13.86 10.79 0.95
CA HIS A 157 -14.48 11.46 -0.19
C HIS A 157 -13.45 11.80 -1.29
N TRP A 158 -12.34 12.41 -0.93
CA TRP A 158 -11.28 12.77 -1.87
C TRP A 158 -10.69 11.52 -2.54
N GLY A 159 -10.45 10.46 -1.77
CA GLY A 159 -9.96 9.19 -2.31
C GLY A 159 -10.95 8.52 -3.26
N VAL A 160 -12.26 8.56 -2.95
CA VAL A 160 -13.32 8.04 -3.84
C VAL A 160 -13.34 8.80 -5.17
N GLU A 161 -13.22 10.13 -5.15
CA GLU A 161 -13.14 10.91 -6.39
C GLU A 161 -11.86 10.58 -7.19
N LEU A 162 -10.75 10.30 -6.51
CA LEU A 162 -9.54 9.84 -7.20
C LEU A 162 -9.76 8.48 -7.88
N VAL A 163 -10.39 7.52 -7.20
CA VAL A 163 -10.71 6.21 -7.80
C VAL A 163 -11.58 6.37 -9.04
N LYS A 164 -12.62 7.19 -8.97
CA LYS A 164 -13.46 7.50 -10.13
C LYS A 164 -12.70 8.16 -11.28
N LYS A 165 -11.77 9.09 -10.95
CA LYS A 165 -10.96 9.77 -11.98
C LYS A 165 -9.95 8.82 -12.63
N VAL A 166 -9.33 7.92 -11.88
CA VAL A 166 -8.38 6.93 -12.42
C VAL A 166 -9.10 5.92 -13.30
N ASP A 167 -10.32 5.52 -12.93
CA ASP A 167 -11.23 4.66 -13.70
C ASP A 167 -10.59 3.33 -14.13
N SER A 168 -10.09 2.58 -13.13
CA SER A 168 -9.50 1.25 -13.32
C SER A 168 -9.83 0.34 -12.14
N ASP A 169 -10.24 -0.90 -12.42
CA ASP A 169 -10.50 -1.92 -11.40
C ASP A 169 -9.23 -2.33 -10.62
N ASN A 170 -8.07 -1.98 -11.16
CA ASN A 170 -6.78 -2.22 -10.53
C ASN A 170 -6.25 -1.02 -9.72
N PHE A 171 -7.13 -0.04 -9.42
CA PHE A 171 -6.83 1.06 -8.51
C PHE A 171 -7.87 1.18 -7.42
N VAL A 172 -7.46 1.08 -6.17
CA VAL A 172 -8.36 1.11 -5.01
C VAL A 172 -7.80 1.95 -3.87
N LEU A 173 -8.64 2.22 -2.86
CA LEU A 173 -8.21 2.82 -1.59
C LEU A 173 -7.90 1.75 -0.54
N SER A 174 -6.87 1.98 0.25
CA SER A 174 -6.70 1.33 1.55
C SER A 174 -7.65 1.97 2.55
N PHE A 175 -8.42 1.15 3.27
CA PHE A 175 -9.26 1.61 4.35
C PHE A 175 -8.65 1.20 5.69
N LYS A 176 -8.16 2.18 6.46
CA LYS A 176 -7.70 1.95 7.83
C LYS A 176 -8.76 2.41 8.81
N ASN A 177 -9.24 1.50 9.66
CA ASN A 177 -9.99 1.87 10.85
C ASN A 177 -9.00 2.45 11.87
N ILE A 178 -8.80 3.77 11.83
CA ILE A 178 -8.07 4.47 12.87
C ILE A 178 -9.06 4.71 14.00
N TYR A 179 -8.94 3.95 15.08
CA TYR A 179 -9.62 4.27 16.33
C TYR A 179 -9.03 5.59 16.82
N LEU A 180 -9.77 6.68 16.65
CA LEU A 180 -9.51 7.91 17.37
C LEU A 180 -9.73 7.57 18.85
N LYS A 181 -8.67 7.54 19.63
CA LYS A 181 -8.82 7.69 21.09
C LYS A 181 -9.26 9.11 21.31
N ASP A 182 -10.49 9.27 21.83
CA ASP A 182 -11.02 10.52 22.36
C ASP A 182 -10.13 11.05 23.49
#